data_0890c60c10e31722887a46a4457370a0
#
_entry.id   0890c60c10e31722887a46a4457370a0
#
_cell.length_a   1.000
_cell.length_b   1.000
_cell.length_c   1.000
_cell.angle_alpha   90.00
_cell.angle_beta   90.00
_cell.angle_gamma   90.00
#
_symmetry.space_group_name_H-M   'P 1'
#
loop_
_entity.id
_entity.type
_entity.pdbx_description
1 polymer ?
#
loop_
_entity_poly.entity_id
_entity_poly.type
_entity_poly.pdbx_seq_one_letter_code
_entity_poly.pdbx_strand_id
1 'polypeptide(L)'
;LIQKIGMKKEYYRYLVVGAKYKVPNIGYQIKLWDFDFACIPGIVDNIKVSSKWTKKINITPEQNRYYDIHYFFNTLTKKGFFPEFWTEPEIPEKIRDFVKRIIPEKYSKEGKYVTERGRILVNDEYLTPDEILKNDKFFKIMRT
;
A
#
# COMPACT_ATOMS: atom_id res chain seq x y z
N LEU A 1 -9.33 -0.68 -7.15
CA LEU A 1 -9.84 -0.63 -8.51
C LEU A 1 -8.89 0.17 -9.41
N ILE A 2 -8.57 -0.35 -10.59
CA ILE A 2 -7.76 0.33 -11.60
C ILE A 2 -8.69 0.79 -12.73
N GLN A 3 -8.69 2.09 -13.02
CA GLN A 3 -9.51 2.70 -14.06
C GLN A 3 -8.62 3.20 -15.20
N LYS A 4 -8.96 2.87 -16.45
CA LYS A 4 -8.36 3.47 -17.64
C LYS A 4 -8.87 4.90 -17.82
N ILE A 5 -7.96 5.88 -17.94
CA ILE A 5 -8.30 7.30 -18.04
C ILE A 5 -7.81 7.95 -19.35
N GLY A 6 -7.04 7.22 -20.16
CA GLY A 6 -6.46 7.72 -21.42
C GLY A 6 -5.26 8.62 -21.23
N MET A 7 -4.71 9.12 -22.35
CA MET A 7 -3.42 9.83 -22.42
C MET A 7 -3.55 11.31 -22.82
N LYS A 8 -4.74 11.92 -22.67
CA LYS A 8 -4.96 13.34 -23.05
C LYS A 8 -4.03 14.34 -22.31
N LYS A 9 -3.62 13.99 -21.10
CA LYS A 9 -2.64 14.75 -20.31
C LYS A 9 -1.35 13.97 -20.20
N GLU A 10 -0.21 14.64 -20.31
CA GLU A 10 1.10 14.00 -20.14
C GLU A 10 1.42 13.71 -18.67
N TYR A 11 0.93 14.54 -17.76
CA TYR A 11 1.17 14.42 -16.32
C TYR A 11 0.04 14.98 -15.49
N TYR A 12 0.01 14.60 -14.22
CA TYR A 12 -0.85 15.17 -13.17
C TYR A 12 0.00 15.88 -12.12
N ARG A 13 -0.54 16.96 -11.56
CA ARG A 13 0.05 17.65 -10.43
C ARG A 13 -0.76 17.36 -9.17
N TYR A 14 -0.07 17.01 -8.11
CA TYR A 14 -0.67 16.76 -6.80
C TYR A 14 -0.07 17.69 -5.76
N LEU A 15 -0.89 18.15 -4.83
CA LEU A 15 -0.47 18.84 -3.61
C LEU A 15 -0.77 17.90 -2.44
N VAL A 16 0.27 17.40 -1.78
CA VAL A 16 0.14 16.44 -0.67
C VAL A 16 0.95 16.96 0.51
N VAL A 17 0.26 17.26 1.62
CA VAL A 17 0.87 17.76 2.87
C VAL A 17 1.90 18.88 2.61
N GLY A 18 1.49 19.88 1.81
CA GLY A 18 2.31 21.05 1.47
C GLY A 18 3.41 20.81 0.41
N ALA A 19 3.64 19.59 -0.02
CA ALA A 19 4.60 19.28 -1.09
C ALA A 19 3.88 19.11 -2.44
N LYS A 20 4.52 19.58 -3.51
CA LYS A 20 4.01 19.46 -4.89
C LYS A 20 4.68 18.29 -5.58
N TYR A 21 3.90 17.50 -6.32
CA TYR A 21 4.38 16.36 -7.10
C TYR A 21 3.88 16.46 -8.53
N LYS A 22 4.76 16.16 -9.48
CA LYS A 22 4.46 15.99 -10.90
C LYS A 22 4.59 14.53 -11.27
N VAL A 23 3.47 13.87 -11.53
CA VAL A 23 3.41 12.43 -11.78
C VAL A 23 3.06 12.19 -13.24
N PRO A 24 3.86 11.41 -14.00
CA PRO A 24 3.54 11.05 -15.38
C PRO A 24 2.18 10.37 -15.48
N ASN A 25 1.43 10.71 -16.50
CA ASN A 25 0.21 9.98 -16.83
C ASN A 25 0.59 8.66 -17.53
N ILE A 26 0.22 7.55 -16.92
CA ILE A 26 0.42 6.19 -17.47
C ILE A 26 -0.86 5.61 -18.09
N GLY A 27 -1.89 6.44 -18.26
CA GLY A 27 -3.19 6.04 -18.83
C GLY A 27 -4.13 5.34 -17.84
N TYR A 28 -3.72 5.16 -16.60
CA TYR A 28 -4.48 4.47 -15.55
C TYR A 28 -4.51 5.28 -14.26
N GLN A 29 -5.60 5.13 -13.50
CA GLN A 29 -5.76 5.71 -12.17
C GLN A 29 -6.21 4.65 -11.18
N ILE A 30 -5.65 4.68 -9.99
CA ILE A 30 -6.11 3.86 -8.86
C ILE A 30 -7.26 4.58 -8.16
N LYS A 31 -8.32 3.85 -7.88
CA LYS A 31 -9.47 4.31 -7.08
C LYS A 31 -9.55 3.49 -5.81
N LEU A 32 -9.82 4.14 -4.69
CA LEU A 32 -10.20 3.46 -3.47
C LEU A 32 -11.52 2.72 -3.68
N TRP A 33 -11.60 1.51 -3.16
CA TRP A 33 -12.75 0.62 -3.35
C TRP A 33 -12.83 -0.36 -2.20
N ASP A 34 -14.02 -0.92 -1.96
CA ASP A 34 -14.28 -1.89 -0.93
C ASP A 34 -14.04 -1.35 0.49
N PHE A 35 -15.03 -0.63 0.99
CA PHE A 35 -15.03 -0.04 2.35
C PHE A 35 -15.62 -0.99 3.41
N ASP A 36 -15.58 -2.31 3.17
CA ASP A 36 -16.22 -3.32 4.02
C ASP A 36 -15.70 -3.32 5.47
N PHE A 37 -14.46 -2.93 5.67
CA PHE A 37 -13.83 -2.74 6.99
C PHE A 37 -13.63 -1.28 7.39
N ALA A 38 -14.17 -0.33 6.64
CA ALA A 38 -14.04 1.07 6.98
C ALA A 38 -14.91 1.42 8.21
N CYS A 39 -14.35 2.22 9.10
CA CYS A 39 -15.06 2.79 10.23
C CYS A 39 -14.42 4.11 10.66
N ILE A 40 -15.17 4.92 11.41
CA ILE A 40 -14.67 6.12 12.09
C ILE A 40 -15.08 5.98 13.55
N PRO A 41 -14.17 5.62 14.46
CA PRO A 41 -14.49 5.37 15.86
C PRO A 41 -15.30 6.52 16.48
N GLY A 42 -16.43 6.18 17.11
CA GLY A 42 -17.32 7.14 17.74
C GLY A 42 -18.23 7.94 16.79
N ILE A 43 -18.14 7.73 15.47
CA ILE A 43 -18.98 8.40 14.46
C ILE A 43 -19.69 7.38 13.57
N VAL A 44 -18.93 6.46 12.98
CA VAL A 44 -19.46 5.40 12.13
C VAL A 44 -18.85 4.08 12.57
N ASP A 45 -19.65 3.31 13.32
CA ASP A 45 -19.22 2.00 13.79
C ASP A 45 -19.36 0.93 12.70
N ASN A 46 -18.46 -0.06 12.76
CA ASN A 46 -18.52 -1.23 11.90
C ASN A 46 -18.30 -2.48 12.73
N ILE A 47 -19.35 -3.27 12.90
CA ILE A 47 -19.33 -4.50 13.71
C ILE A 47 -18.30 -5.52 13.21
N LYS A 48 -17.98 -5.52 11.92
CA LYS A 48 -16.98 -6.43 11.36
C LYS A 48 -15.58 -6.18 11.94
N VAL A 49 -15.18 -4.91 12.11
CA VAL A 49 -13.85 -4.58 12.65
C VAL A 49 -13.73 -4.78 14.16
N SER A 50 -14.86 -4.89 14.85
CA SER A 50 -14.93 -5.18 16.30
C SER A 50 -14.91 -6.67 16.63
N SER A 51 -14.89 -7.54 15.63
CA SER A 51 -14.97 -8.98 15.81
C SER A 51 -13.64 -9.60 16.27
N LYS A 52 -13.71 -10.77 16.92
CA LYS A 52 -12.51 -11.49 17.39
C LYS A 52 -11.60 -11.94 16.26
N TRP A 53 -12.15 -12.28 15.10
CA TRP A 53 -11.36 -12.79 13.98
C TRP A 53 -10.58 -11.67 13.26
N THR A 54 -11.17 -10.48 13.17
CA THR A 54 -10.48 -9.33 12.54
C THR A 54 -9.30 -8.87 13.38
N LYS A 55 -9.39 -8.94 14.71
CA LYS A 55 -8.25 -8.67 15.61
C LYS A 55 -7.07 -9.61 15.34
N LYS A 56 -7.30 -10.87 14.99
CA LYS A 56 -6.24 -11.84 14.66
C LYS A 56 -5.44 -11.46 13.40
N ILE A 57 -6.00 -10.64 12.54
CA ILE A 57 -5.36 -10.15 11.31
C ILE A 57 -5.07 -8.65 11.38
N ASN A 58 -4.98 -8.11 12.58
CA ASN A 58 -4.66 -6.71 12.88
C ASN A 58 -5.64 -5.70 12.23
N ILE A 59 -6.90 -6.07 12.08
CA ILE A 59 -7.98 -5.17 11.69
C ILE A 59 -8.81 -4.86 12.94
N THR A 60 -8.72 -3.61 13.38
CA THR A 60 -9.39 -3.10 14.59
C THR A 60 -10.04 -1.74 14.28
N PRO A 61 -10.91 -1.22 15.16
CA PRO A 61 -11.52 0.11 14.96
C PRO A 61 -10.49 1.26 14.99
N GLU A 62 -9.32 1.06 15.59
CA GLU A 62 -8.29 2.08 15.69
C GLU A 62 -7.71 2.39 14.31
N GLN A 63 -7.36 3.66 14.11
CA GLN A 63 -6.76 4.11 12.86
C GLN A 63 -5.40 3.42 12.63
N ASN A 64 -5.27 2.78 11.47
CA ASN A 64 -4.03 2.15 11.03
C ASN A 64 -3.60 2.72 9.67
N ARG A 65 -2.72 3.71 9.68
CA ARG A 65 -2.30 4.47 8.49
C ARG A 65 -1.42 3.70 7.53
N TYR A 66 -0.78 2.63 7.95
CA TYR A 66 0.13 1.85 7.10
C TYR A 66 -0.53 0.58 6.54
N TYR A 67 -1.70 0.16 7.06
CA TYR A 67 -2.26 -1.16 6.77
C TYR A 67 -2.45 -1.41 5.27
N ASP A 68 -3.17 -0.54 4.57
CA ASP A 68 -3.57 -0.78 3.18
C ASP A 68 -2.38 -0.89 2.24
N ILE A 69 -1.40 0.01 2.37
CA ILE A 69 -0.23 -0.01 1.49
C ILE A 69 0.65 -1.23 1.75
N HIS A 70 0.88 -1.60 3.02
CA HIS A 70 1.69 -2.78 3.34
C HIS A 70 0.94 -4.08 3.03
N TYR A 71 -0.36 -4.13 3.27
CA TYR A 71 -1.17 -5.27 2.87
C TYR A 71 -1.09 -5.47 1.35
N PHE A 72 -1.24 -4.40 0.57
CA PHE A 72 -1.12 -4.47 -0.88
C PHE A 72 0.24 -5.01 -1.33
N PHE A 73 1.33 -4.41 -0.88
CA PHE A 73 2.67 -4.82 -1.31
C PHE A 73 3.09 -6.18 -0.73
N ASN A 74 2.71 -6.50 0.50
CA ASN A 74 2.96 -7.82 1.07
C ASN A 74 2.23 -8.92 0.28
N THR A 75 0.97 -8.69 -0.11
CA THR A 75 0.20 -9.69 -0.87
C THR A 75 0.65 -9.81 -2.31
N LEU A 76 1.04 -8.70 -2.94
CA LEU A 76 1.41 -8.64 -4.36
C LEU A 76 2.42 -9.72 -4.73
N THR A 77 3.41 -9.96 -3.90
CA THR A 77 4.53 -10.88 -4.16
C THR A 77 4.31 -12.28 -3.61
N LYS A 78 3.10 -12.62 -3.14
CA LYS A 78 2.79 -13.93 -2.55
C LYS A 78 2.23 -14.92 -3.56
N LYS A 79 2.38 -16.22 -3.24
CA LYS A 79 1.77 -17.31 -4.00
C LYS A 79 0.26 -17.10 -4.13
N GLY A 80 -0.25 -17.22 -5.34
CA GLY A 80 -1.65 -16.98 -5.66
C GLY A 80 -1.98 -15.53 -6.08
N PHE A 81 -0.98 -14.63 -6.04
CA PHE A 81 -1.06 -13.28 -6.62
C PHE A 81 -0.02 -13.14 -7.72
N PHE A 82 1.16 -12.59 -7.43
CA PHE A 82 2.22 -12.41 -8.43
C PHE A 82 3.60 -12.76 -7.84
N PRO A 83 3.89 -14.03 -7.52
CA PRO A 83 5.17 -14.45 -6.92
C PRO A 83 6.36 -14.22 -7.86
N GLU A 84 6.12 -14.17 -9.18
CA GLU A 84 7.13 -13.87 -10.20
C GLU A 84 7.57 -12.41 -10.20
N PHE A 85 6.96 -11.53 -9.41
CA PHE A 85 7.31 -10.10 -9.31
C PHE A 85 8.81 -9.85 -9.21
N TRP A 86 9.53 -10.70 -8.48
CA TRP A 86 10.96 -10.53 -8.25
C TRP A 86 11.83 -10.94 -9.43
N THR A 87 11.32 -11.80 -10.30
CA THR A 87 12.05 -12.41 -11.43
C THR A 87 11.52 -11.97 -12.80
N GLU A 88 10.35 -11.36 -12.86
CA GLU A 88 9.71 -10.91 -14.11
C GLU A 88 10.55 -9.81 -14.79
N PRO A 89 11.11 -10.07 -16.00
CA PRO A 89 12.01 -9.13 -16.67
C PRO A 89 11.35 -7.78 -17.03
N GLU A 90 10.04 -7.78 -17.26
CA GLU A 90 9.27 -6.57 -17.60
C GLU A 90 9.13 -5.59 -16.43
N ILE A 91 9.35 -6.04 -15.20
CA ILE A 91 9.32 -5.16 -14.03
C ILE A 91 10.66 -4.46 -13.89
N PRO A 92 10.70 -3.11 -14.02
CA PRO A 92 11.95 -2.37 -13.87
C PRO A 92 12.57 -2.58 -12.49
N GLU A 93 13.91 -2.70 -12.45
CA GLU A 93 14.67 -2.88 -11.21
C GLU A 93 14.33 -1.80 -10.15
N LYS A 94 14.19 -0.55 -10.59
CA LYS A 94 13.79 0.56 -9.69
C LYS A 94 12.47 0.32 -8.96
N ILE A 95 11.55 -0.44 -9.55
CA ILE A 95 10.27 -0.81 -8.93
C ILE A 95 10.49 -1.92 -7.91
N ARG A 96 11.26 -2.95 -8.26
CA ARG A 96 11.64 -4.01 -7.31
C ARG A 96 12.36 -3.45 -6.09
N ASP A 97 13.31 -2.54 -6.31
CA ASP A 97 14.05 -1.87 -5.24
C ASP A 97 13.15 -1.00 -4.35
N PHE A 98 12.17 -0.32 -4.95
CA PHE A 98 11.17 0.44 -4.21
C PHE A 98 10.36 -0.50 -3.30
N VAL A 99 9.83 -1.60 -3.83
CA VAL A 99 9.05 -2.57 -3.04
C VAL A 99 9.89 -3.20 -1.94
N LYS A 100 11.17 -3.56 -2.20
CA LYS A 100 12.09 -4.06 -1.17
C LYS A 100 12.30 -3.07 -0.02
N ARG A 101 12.34 -1.77 -0.31
CA ARG A 101 12.50 -0.75 0.74
C ARG A 101 11.23 -0.55 1.56
N ILE A 102 10.04 -0.68 0.92
CA ILE A 102 8.76 -0.58 1.62
C ILE A 102 8.51 -1.79 2.49
N ILE A 103 8.88 -2.99 2.01
CA ILE A 103 8.68 -4.25 2.73
C ILE A 103 10.05 -4.75 3.22
N PRO A 104 10.51 -4.35 4.41
CA PRO A 104 11.71 -4.90 5.01
C PRO A 104 11.64 -6.42 5.13
N GLU A 105 12.79 -7.09 5.12
CA GLU A 105 12.87 -8.55 5.08
C GLU A 105 12.05 -9.23 6.19
N LYS A 106 12.04 -8.65 7.39
CA LYS A 106 11.28 -9.18 8.53
C LYS A 106 9.76 -9.24 8.29
N TYR A 107 9.23 -8.41 7.37
CA TYR A 107 7.81 -8.39 7.00
C TYR A 107 7.51 -9.12 5.69
N SER A 108 8.54 -9.53 4.95
CA SER A 108 8.35 -10.20 3.65
C SER A 108 8.04 -11.69 3.78
N LYS A 109 8.41 -12.31 4.88
CA LYS A 109 8.23 -13.74 5.14
C LYS A 109 7.03 -13.99 6.04
N GLU A 110 6.34 -15.12 5.81
CA GLU A 110 5.32 -15.62 6.73
C GLU A 110 5.88 -15.84 8.13
N GLY A 111 5.08 -15.59 9.16
CA GLY A 111 5.45 -15.83 10.55
C GLY A 111 4.80 -14.86 11.51
N LYS A 112 5.61 -14.31 12.43
CA LYS A 112 5.15 -13.43 13.51
C LYS A 112 4.48 -12.14 13.01
N TYR A 113 4.95 -11.59 11.89
CA TYR A 113 4.53 -10.27 11.41
C TYR A 113 3.50 -10.32 10.30
N VAL A 114 3.55 -11.35 9.45
CA VAL A 114 2.76 -11.44 8.23
C VAL A 114 2.25 -12.87 8.02
N THR A 115 0.99 -13.02 7.61
CA THR A 115 0.43 -14.32 7.22
C THR A 115 1.00 -14.79 5.88
N GLU A 116 0.78 -16.07 5.54
CA GLU A 116 1.08 -16.65 4.22
C GLU A 116 0.50 -15.80 3.07
N ARG A 117 -0.67 -15.21 3.27
CA ARG A 117 -1.35 -14.35 2.28
C ARG A 117 -0.91 -12.89 2.31
N GLY A 118 0.08 -12.53 3.13
CA GLY A 118 0.59 -11.16 3.22
C GLY A 118 -0.18 -10.23 4.16
N ARG A 119 -1.13 -10.72 4.96
CA ARG A 119 -1.83 -9.88 5.94
C ARG A 119 -0.92 -9.55 7.11
N ILE A 120 -0.96 -8.30 7.55
CA ILE A 120 -0.21 -7.80 8.70
C ILE A 120 -0.83 -8.35 10.00
N LEU A 121 -0.01 -8.94 10.88
CA LEU A 121 -0.44 -9.56 12.14
C LEU A 121 -0.16 -8.73 13.38
N VAL A 122 0.81 -7.81 13.32
CA VAL A 122 1.23 -7.01 14.47
C VAL A 122 1.42 -5.55 14.07
N ASN A 123 1.19 -4.64 15.02
CA ASN A 123 1.60 -3.25 14.90
C ASN A 123 3.09 -3.18 15.24
N ASP A 124 3.89 -2.79 14.26
CA ASP A 124 5.35 -2.67 14.38
C ASP A 124 5.81 -1.49 13.50
N GLU A 125 7.11 -1.38 13.26
CA GLU A 125 7.77 -0.29 12.54
C GLU A 125 7.47 -0.29 11.03
N TYR A 126 6.21 -0.18 10.67
CA TYR A 126 5.80 0.02 9.28
C TYR A 126 5.79 1.50 8.92
N LEU A 127 6.27 1.82 7.72
CA LEU A 127 6.19 3.17 7.19
C LEU A 127 4.76 3.52 6.77
N THR A 128 4.33 4.72 7.10
CA THR A 128 3.06 5.25 6.59
C THR A 128 3.20 5.72 5.14
N PRO A 129 2.11 5.80 4.36
CA PRO A 129 2.15 6.34 2.99
C PRO A 129 2.79 7.73 2.90
N ASP A 130 2.57 8.58 3.89
CA ASP A 130 3.14 9.93 3.97
C ASP A 130 4.67 9.89 4.15
N GLU A 131 5.17 9.06 5.04
CA GLU A 131 6.62 8.86 5.23
C GLU A 131 7.29 8.31 3.99
N ILE A 132 6.66 7.33 3.32
CA ILE A 132 7.16 6.77 2.06
C ILE A 132 7.22 7.85 0.99
N LEU A 133 6.13 8.61 0.81
CA LEU A 133 6.05 9.66 -0.19
C LEU A 133 7.09 10.77 0.04
N LYS A 134 7.33 11.14 1.31
CA LYS A 134 8.30 12.18 1.67
C LYS A 134 9.75 11.73 1.56
N ASN A 135 10.05 10.51 1.99
CA ASN A 135 11.42 10.10 2.26
C ASN A 135 12.00 9.17 1.19
N ASP A 136 11.17 8.36 0.51
CA ASP A 136 11.70 7.41 -0.47
C ASP A 136 12.21 8.11 -1.72
N LYS A 137 13.41 7.68 -2.16
CA LYS A 137 14.07 8.22 -3.35
C LYS A 137 13.24 8.06 -4.63
N PHE A 138 12.34 7.08 -4.69
CA PHE A 138 11.47 6.85 -5.83
C PHE A 138 10.55 8.06 -6.10
N PHE A 139 10.07 8.72 -5.05
CA PHE A 139 9.19 9.88 -5.17
C PHE A 139 9.92 11.21 -5.24
N LYS A 140 11.21 11.26 -4.84
CA LYS A 140 11.99 12.51 -4.88
C LYS A 140 12.06 13.14 -6.27
N ILE A 141 12.16 12.31 -7.31
CA ILE A 141 12.22 12.77 -8.71
C ILE A 141 10.90 13.38 -9.22
N MET A 142 9.79 13.09 -8.55
CA MET A 142 8.46 13.61 -8.88
C MET A 142 8.12 14.90 -8.12
N ARG A 143 8.91 15.24 -7.10
CA ARG A 143 8.72 16.44 -6.29
C ARG A 143 9.17 17.67 -7.06
N THR A 144 8.34 18.72 -7.05
CA THR A 144 8.61 20.01 -7.73
C THR A 144 8.60 21.19 -6.78
#